data_393610250b94e88f7f0ee1ef733d5863
#
_entry.id   393610250b94e88f7f0ee1ef733d5863
#
_cell.length_a   1.000
_cell.length_b   1.000
_cell.length_c   1.000
_cell.angle_alpha   90.00
_cell.angle_beta   90.00
_cell.angle_gamma   90.00
#
_symmetry.space_group_name_H-M   'P 1'
#
loop_
_entity.id
_entity.type
_entity.pdbx_description
1 polymer ?
#
loop_
_entity_poly.entity_id
_entity_poly.type
_entity_poly.pdbx_seq_one_letter_code
_entity_poly.pdbx_strand_id
1 'polypeptide(L)'
;EGLATQLAPLGIGVSVLCPGFVRTRIGESGRNRPEQYGATRVPEPGTPTAMLVAMVDEMIRNGIDPADVAARVLAAIRANELYVFTHPEMRTEVEGRFAAISTAFDKAAVPG
;
A
#
# COMPACT_ATOMS: atom_id res chain seq x y z
N GLU A 1 8.15 3.89 -10.00
CA GLU A 1 9.46 4.58 -10.10
C GLU A 1 9.95 4.58 -11.56
N GLY A 2 10.09 3.42 -12.20
CA GLY A 2 10.56 3.34 -13.61
C GLY A 2 9.76 4.20 -14.58
N LEU A 3 8.44 4.21 -14.44
CA LEU A 3 7.56 5.04 -15.28
C LEU A 3 7.83 6.54 -15.08
N ALA A 4 8.12 6.99 -13.86
CA ALA A 4 8.46 8.38 -13.59
C ALA A 4 9.73 8.80 -14.34
N THR A 5 10.75 7.95 -14.34
CA THR A 5 12.00 8.20 -15.07
C THR A 5 11.78 8.26 -16.59
N GLN A 6 10.92 7.38 -17.13
CA GLN A 6 10.63 7.31 -18.56
C GLN A 6 9.80 8.50 -19.06
N LEU A 7 8.87 9.02 -18.24
CA LEU A 7 7.93 10.05 -18.63
C LEU A 7 8.41 11.48 -18.31
N ALA A 8 9.38 11.64 -17.39
CA ALA A 8 9.93 12.94 -17.04
C ALA A 8 10.42 13.76 -18.25
N PRO A 9 11.17 13.18 -19.25
CA PRO A 9 11.57 13.92 -20.44
C PRO A 9 10.41 14.42 -21.31
N LEU A 10 9.22 13.82 -21.14
CA LEU A 10 8.00 14.21 -21.85
C LEU A 10 7.18 15.26 -21.09
N GLY A 11 7.68 15.74 -19.94
CA GLY A 11 6.94 16.68 -19.09
C GLY A 11 5.74 16.06 -18.37
N ILE A 12 5.66 14.73 -18.26
CA ILE A 12 4.56 14.01 -17.62
C ILE A 12 4.97 13.63 -16.20
N GLY A 13 4.23 14.13 -15.21
CA GLY A 13 4.42 13.77 -13.81
C GLY A 13 3.81 12.40 -13.48
N VAL A 14 4.39 11.72 -12.51
CA VAL A 14 3.90 10.44 -11.98
C VAL A 14 3.83 10.51 -10.47
N SER A 15 2.71 10.11 -9.90
CA SER A 15 2.55 9.98 -8.45
C SER A 15 2.11 8.56 -8.12
N VAL A 16 2.70 7.97 -7.06
CA VAL A 16 2.34 6.65 -6.56
C VAL A 16 1.76 6.78 -5.15
N LEU A 17 0.51 6.35 -5.00
CA LEU A 17 -0.15 6.29 -3.71
C LEU A 17 0.27 5.02 -2.97
N CYS A 18 0.84 5.20 -1.77
CA CYS A 18 1.27 4.13 -0.86
C CYS A 18 0.41 4.21 0.43
N PRO A 19 -0.83 3.69 0.40
CA PRO A 19 -1.73 3.81 1.53
C PRO A 19 -1.46 2.73 2.57
N GLY A 20 -1.68 3.08 3.85
CA GLY A 20 -1.95 2.10 4.89
C GLY A 20 -3.45 1.75 4.91
N PHE A 21 -4.03 1.67 6.11
CA PHE A 21 -5.46 1.32 6.25
C PHE A 21 -6.36 2.54 5.99
N VAL A 22 -7.22 2.40 4.99
CA VAL A 22 -8.20 3.42 4.59
C VAL A 22 -9.60 2.84 4.77
N ARG A 23 -10.50 3.60 5.36
CA ARG A 23 -11.88 3.20 5.63
C ARG A 23 -12.68 3.08 4.33
N THR A 24 -12.57 1.93 3.69
CA THR A 24 -13.21 1.59 2.43
C THR A 24 -13.97 0.27 2.52
N ARG A 25 -14.67 -0.08 1.47
CA ARG A 25 -15.37 -1.37 1.35
C ARG A 25 -14.51 -2.46 0.69
N ILE A 26 -13.18 -2.38 0.79
CA ILE A 26 -12.28 -3.35 0.17
C ILE A 26 -12.48 -4.78 0.71
N GLY A 27 -12.80 -4.92 2.01
CA GLY A 27 -13.13 -6.21 2.62
C GLY A 27 -14.37 -6.89 2.01
N GLU A 28 -15.26 -6.09 1.38
CA GLU A 28 -16.46 -6.58 0.70
C GLU A 28 -16.24 -6.81 -0.81
N SER A 29 -15.01 -6.82 -1.29
CA SER A 29 -14.67 -6.94 -2.72
C SER A 29 -15.21 -8.21 -3.37
N GLY A 30 -15.51 -9.25 -2.59
CA GLY A 30 -16.18 -10.47 -3.03
C GLY A 30 -17.51 -10.23 -3.75
N ARG A 31 -18.22 -9.12 -3.47
CA ARG A 31 -19.45 -8.73 -4.16
C ARG A 31 -19.27 -8.48 -5.66
N ASN A 32 -18.05 -8.17 -6.09
CA ASN A 32 -17.72 -7.89 -7.49
C ASN A 32 -17.15 -9.13 -8.20
N ARG A 33 -17.07 -10.28 -7.50
CA ARG A 33 -16.54 -11.52 -8.06
C ARG A 33 -17.51 -12.10 -9.08
N PRO A 34 -17.10 -12.34 -10.33
CA PRO A 34 -17.96 -13.00 -11.31
C PRO A 34 -18.39 -14.39 -10.83
N GLU A 35 -19.67 -14.75 -11.05
CA GLU A 35 -20.26 -16.02 -10.60
C GLU A 35 -19.50 -17.26 -11.08
N GLN A 36 -18.90 -17.19 -12.28
CA GLN A 36 -18.09 -18.27 -12.85
C GLN A 36 -16.90 -18.71 -11.97
N TYR A 37 -16.43 -17.86 -11.06
CA TYR A 37 -15.33 -18.17 -10.13
C TYR A 37 -15.83 -18.67 -8.76
N GLY A 38 -17.13 -18.89 -8.64
CA GLY A 38 -17.77 -19.36 -7.40
C GLY A 38 -17.80 -18.31 -6.28
N ALA A 39 -18.39 -18.68 -5.16
CA ALA A 39 -18.51 -17.78 -4.01
C ALA A 39 -17.14 -17.52 -3.34
N THR A 40 -17.00 -16.35 -2.75
CA THR A 40 -15.87 -16.04 -1.89
C THR A 40 -15.86 -16.98 -0.68
N ARG A 41 -14.72 -17.64 -0.44
CA ARG A 41 -14.58 -18.50 0.76
C ARG A 41 -14.55 -17.64 2.01
N VAL A 42 -15.44 -17.92 2.93
CA VAL A 42 -15.43 -17.33 4.27
C VAL A 42 -14.63 -18.28 5.17
N PRO A 43 -13.62 -17.79 5.91
CA PRO A 43 -12.87 -18.64 6.83
C PRO A 43 -13.77 -19.20 7.92
N GLU A 44 -13.51 -20.45 8.34
CA GLU A 44 -14.25 -21.05 9.44
C GLU A 44 -14.01 -20.30 10.75
N PRO A 45 -15.07 -20.02 11.54
CA PRO A 45 -14.94 -19.34 12.83
C PRO A 45 -13.94 -20.04 13.77
N GLY A 46 -13.16 -19.25 14.49
CA GLY A 46 -12.17 -19.76 15.45
C GLY A 46 -10.84 -20.21 14.83
N THR A 47 -10.68 -20.13 13.51
CA THR A 47 -9.39 -20.42 12.84
C THR A 47 -8.47 -19.19 12.89
N PRO A 48 -7.13 -19.38 12.82
CA PRO A 48 -6.17 -18.29 12.71
C PRO A 48 -6.47 -17.36 11.52
N THR A 49 -6.94 -17.92 10.40
CA THR A 49 -7.33 -17.14 9.21
C THR A 49 -8.52 -16.25 9.50
N ALA A 50 -9.55 -16.75 10.20
CA ALA A 50 -10.71 -15.94 10.57
C ALA A 50 -10.32 -14.80 11.53
N MET A 51 -9.41 -15.08 12.47
CA MET A 51 -8.88 -14.05 13.39
C MET A 51 -8.12 -12.96 12.64
N LEU A 52 -7.26 -13.34 11.68
CA LEU A 52 -6.52 -12.41 10.84
C LEU A 52 -7.47 -11.52 10.01
N VAL A 53 -8.48 -12.13 9.38
CA VAL A 53 -9.48 -11.37 8.60
C VAL A 53 -10.21 -10.38 9.49
N ALA A 54 -10.66 -10.79 10.67
CA ALA A 54 -11.34 -9.90 11.61
C ALA A 54 -10.45 -8.73 12.07
N MET A 55 -9.17 -8.98 12.30
CA MET A 55 -8.20 -7.93 12.65
C MET A 55 -8.01 -6.94 11.50
N VAL A 56 -7.85 -7.41 10.27
CA VAL A 56 -7.72 -6.56 9.09
C VAL A 56 -8.98 -5.73 8.86
N ASP A 57 -10.16 -6.33 9.01
CA ASP A 57 -11.44 -5.62 8.89
C ASP A 57 -11.58 -4.51 9.94
N GLU A 58 -11.09 -4.75 11.17
CA GLU A 58 -11.06 -3.73 12.22
C GLU A 58 -10.11 -2.58 11.86
N MET A 59 -8.91 -2.89 11.36
CA MET A 59 -7.95 -1.89 10.89
C MET A 59 -8.52 -1.04 9.76
N ILE A 60 -9.26 -1.65 8.82
CA ILE A 60 -9.93 -0.94 7.72
C ILE A 60 -11.04 -0.04 8.27
N ARG A 61 -11.88 -0.53 9.19
CA ARG A 61 -12.95 0.28 9.80
C ARG A 61 -12.41 1.51 10.52
N ASN A 62 -11.27 1.36 11.21
CA ASN A 62 -10.59 2.43 11.94
C ASN A 62 -9.61 3.23 11.08
N GLY A 63 -9.48 2.89 9.80
CA GLY A 63 -8.60 3.56 8.86
C GLY A 63 -9.00 5.02 8.58
N ILE A 64 -8.08 5.75 7.96
CA ILE A 64 -8.30 7.16 7.60
C ILE A 64 -9.43 7.31 6.58
N ASP A 65 -10.02 8.49 6.52
CA ASP A 65 -11.11 8.78 5.59
C ASP A 65 -10.60 8.79 4.14
N PRO A 66 -11.31 8.16 3.18
CA PRO A 66 -10.96 8.23 1.76
C PRO A 66 -10.86 9.66 1.21
N ALA A 67 -11.63 10.61 1.74
CA ALA A 67 -11.56 12.01 1.32
C ALA A 67 -10.22 12.66 1.69
N ASP A 68 -9.65 12.32 2.85
CA ASP A 68 -8.33 12.80 3.27
C ASP A 68 -7.23 12.23 2.36
N VAL A 69 -7.35 10.96 1.96
CA VAL A 69 -6.44 10.35 0.98
C VAL A 69 -6.54 11.08 -0.36
N ALA A 70 -7.74 11.33 -0.84
CA ALA A 70 -7.96 12.03 -2.11
C ALA A 70 -7.36 13.45 -2.09
N ALA A 71 -7.52 14.19 -0.99
CA ALA A 71 -6.93 15.51 -0.83
C ALA A 71 -5.40 15.47 -0.90
N ARG A 72 -4.76 14.49 -0.24
CA ARG A 72 -3.29 14.29 -0.30
C ARG A 72 -2.83 13.96 -1.72
N VAL A 73 -3.53 13.08 -2.43
CA VAL A 73 -3.21 12.73 -3.83
C VAL A 73 -3.29 13.96 -4.73
N LEU A 74 -4.34 14.77 -4.61
CA LEU A 74 -4.48 15.98 -5.41
C LEU A 74 -3.36 17.01 -5.11
N ALA A 75 -2.96 17.16 -3.86
CA ALA A 75 -1.85 18.01 -3.47
C ALA A 75 -0.53 17.52 -4.09
N ALA A 76 -0.24 16.23 -3.99
CA ALA A 76 0.96 15.62 -4.55
C ALA A 76 1.03 15.74 -6.08
N ILE A 77 -0.09 15.54 -6.79
CA ILE A 77 -0.16 15.74 -8.24
C ILE A 77 0.17 17.20 -8.61
N ARG A 78 -0.40 18.18 -7.89
CA ARG A 78 -0.12 19.60 -8.13
C ARG A 78 1.32 20.00 -7.84
N ALA A 79 1.95 19.34 -6.86
CA ALA A 79 3.34 19.55 -6.50
C ALA A 79 4.33 18.70 -7.31
N ASN A 80 3.83 17.83 -8.21
CA ASN A 80 4.63 16.85 -8.96
C ASN A 80 5.49 15.94 -8.07
N GLU A 81 4.91 15.51 -6.94
CA GLU A 81 5.55 14.58 -6.00
C GLU A 81 5.36 13.12 -6.45
N LEU A 82 6.43 12.34 -6.39
CA LEU A 82 6.39 10.92 -6.78
C LEU A 82 5.66 10.07 -5.72
N TYR A 83 5.99 10.24 -4.45
CA TYR A 83 5.44 9.38 -3.38
C TYR A 83 4.35 10.07 -2.58
N VAL A 84 3.20 9.40 -2.43
CA VAL A 84 2.09 9.88 -1.63
C VAL A 84 1.84 8.89 -0.49
N PHE A 85 2.43 9.16 0.69
CA PHE A 85 2.20 8.37 1.89
C PHE A 85 1.03 8.91 2.70
N THR A 86 0.27 8.00 3.31
CA THR A 86 -0.90 8.36 4.12
C THR A 86 -0.69 8.12 5.62
N HIS A 87 0.29 7.29 6.00
CA HIS A 87 0.55 6.81 7.35
C HIS A 87 2.00 7.07 7.71
N PRO A 88 2.34 8.26 8.26
CA PRO A 88 3.72 8.62 8.59
C PRO A 88 4.35 7.71 9.66
N GLU A 89 3.54 7.08 10.49
CA GLU A 89 3.97 6.12 11.53
C GLU A 89 4.60 4.84 10.95
N MET A 90 4.28 4.50 9.69
CA MET A 90 4.86 3.33 9.00
C MET A 90 6.28 3.58 8.47
N ARG A 91 6.83 4.77 8.71
CA ARG A 91 8.16 5.15 8.23
C ARG A 91 9.26 4.22 8.73
N THR A 92 9.16 3.79 9.98
CA THR A 92 10.17 2.93 10.61
C THR A 92 10.33 1.58 9.91
N GLU A 93 9.22 0.98 9.43
CA GLU A 93 9.28 -0.29 8.68
C GLU A 93 9.99 -0.10 7.34
N VAL A 94 9.74 1.01 6.66
CA VAL A 94 10.38 1.35 5.38
C VAL A 94 11.88 1.57 5.59
N GLU A 95 12.26 2.34 6.60
CA GLU A 95 13.67 2.59 6.95
C GLU A 95 14.39 1.29 7.32
N GLY A 96 13.76 0.40 8.08
CA GLY A 96 14.30 -0.92 8.41
C GLY A 96 14.56 -1.79 7.17
N ARG A 97 13.62 -1.78 6.21
CA ARG A 97 13.80 -2.47 4.92
C ARG A 97 14.99 -1.91 4.14
N PHE A 98 15.12 -0.59 4.03
CA PHE A 98 16.24 0.02 3.33
C PHE A 98 17.58 -0.26 4.01
N ALA A 99 17.63 -0.25 5.34
CA ALA A 99 18.82 -0.62 6.10
C ALA A 99 19.26 -2.06 5.80
N ALA A 100 18.32 -3.01 5.74
CA ALA A 100 18.61 -4.39 5.39
C ALA A 100 19.15 -4.53 3.95
N ILE A 101 18.60 -3.80 2.99
CA ILE A 101 19.08 -3.77 1.61
C ILE A 101 20.50 -3.20 1.54
N SER A 102 20.76 -2.07 2.21
CA SER A 102 22.11 -1.46 2.26
C SER A 102 23.13 -2.41 2.84
N THR A 103 22.82 -3.09 3.95
CA THR A 103 23.69 -4.10 4.56
C THR A 103 24.01 -5.24 3.59
N ALA A 104 23.07 -5.64 2.74
CA ALA A 104 23.31 -6.68 1.74
C ALA A 104 24.29 -6.21 0.65
N PHE A 105 24.20 -4.95 0.22
CA PHE A 105 25.17 -4.36 -0.69
C PHE A 105 26.58 -4.27 -0.08
N ASP A 106 26.70 -3.87 1.19
CA ASP A 106 27.99 -3.80 1.89
C ASP A 106 28.69 -5.17 1.91
N LYS A 107 27.93 -6.26 2.14
CA LYS A 107 28.48 -7.62 2.08
C LYS A 107 28.96 -8.02 0.69
N ALA A 108 28.32 -7.55 -0.36
CA ALA A 108 28.71 -7.83 -1.73
C ALA A 108 29.99 -7.08 -2.16
N ALA A 109 30.32 -5.98 -1.49
CA ALA A 109 31.49 -5.17 -1.77
C ALA A 109 32.81 -5.72 -1.15
N VAL A 110 32.72 -6.72 -0.25
CA VAL A 110 33.91 -7.35 0.36
C VAL A 110 34.50 -8.34 -0.63
N PRO A 111 35.74 -8.13 -1.15
CA PRO A 111 36.44 -9.13 -1.94
C PRO A 111 36.68 -10.38 -1.07
N GLY A 112 36.32 -11.53 -1.60
CA GLY A 112 36.67 -12.81 -0.97
C GLY A 112 38.16 -13.05 -0.86
#